data_0567297a0c123adfc0ee5809317ef21d
#
_entry.id   0567297a0c123adfc0ee5809317ef21d
#
_cell.length_a   1.000
_cell.length_b   1.000
_cell.length_c   1.000
_cell.angle_alpha   90.00
_cell.angle_beta   90.00
_cell.angle_gamma   90.00
#
_symmetry.space_group_name_H-M   'P 1'
#
loop_
_entity.id
_entity.type
_entity.pdbx_description
1 polymer ?
#
loop_
_entity_poly.entity_id
_entity_poly.type
_entity_poly.pdbx_seq_one_letter_code
_entity_poly.pdbx_strand_id
1 'polypeptide(L)'
;MTLTELKYIVAVAREKHFGRAAEACFVSQPTLSVAIKKLEDELEIKLFERNASEVALTPLGEEIVRQAQGVLEQAAGIKEIAKRGKDPLAGPLRLGVIYTIGPYLLPDLVRRAIQTTPQMPLMLQENFTVKLLEMLRTGEIDCAILAEPFPDTGLAMAPLYDEPFMAALPSTHALASKSQISARELKSETMLLLGTGHCFRDHVLE
;
A
#
# COMPACT_ATOMS: atom_id res chain seq x y z
N MET A 1 -18.41 0.98 -21.26
CA MET A 1 -18.04 0.65 -19.85
C MET A 1 -18.09 1.90 -18.97
N THR A 2 -18.71 1.86 -17.79
CA THR A 2 -18.93 2.96 -16.85
C THR A 2 -18.52 2.54 -15.42
N LEU A 3 -18.21 3.52 -14.55
CA LEU A 3 -17.92 3.24 -13.13
C LEU A 3 -19.10 2.56 -12.41
N THR A 4 -20.34 2.81 -12.86
CA THR A 4 -21.53 2.15 -12.31
C THR A 4 -21.55 0.67 -12.66
N GLU A 5 -21.24 0.30 -13.90
CA GLU A 5 -21.14 -1.11 -14.32
C GLU A 5 -19.99 -1.81 -13.57
N LEU A 6 -18.84 -1.15 -13.37
CA LEU A 6 -17.76 -1.70 -12.55
C LEU A 6 -18.19 -1.94 -11.08
N LYS A 7 -18.95 -1.02 -10.48
CA LYS A 7 -19.51 -1.21 -9.12
C LYS A 7 -20.42 -2.43 -9.07
N TYR A 8 -21.23 -2.65 -10.08
CA TYR A 8 -22.16 -3.77 -10.11
C TYR A 8 -21.44 -5.12 -10.17
N ILE A 9 -20.42 -5.27 -11.03
CA ILE A 9 -19.66 -6.53 -11.10
C ILE A 9 -18.90 -6.81 -9.80
N VAL A 10 -18.32 -5.80 -9.17
CA VAL A 10 -17.65 -5.94 -7.86
C VAL A 10 -18.66 -6.33 -6.77
N ALA A 11 -19.86 -5.72 -6.76
CA ALA A 11 -20.90 -6.08 -5.80
C ALA A 11 -21.39 -7.52 -5.98
N VAL A 12 -21.60 -8.00 -7.22
CA VAL A 12 -22.01 -9.38 -7.48
C VAL A 12 -20.92 -10.37 -7.07
N ALA A 13 -19.66 -10.05 -7.35
CA ALA A 13 -18.51 -10.86 -6.94
C ALA A 13 -18.43 -11.04 -5.42
N ARG A 14 -18.68 -9.96 -4.66
CA ARG A 14 -18.68 -9.97 -3.20
C ARG A 14 -19.87 -10.71 -2.61
N GLU A 15 -21.08 -10.41 -3.08
CA GLU A 15 -22.31 -10.95 -2.52
C GLU A 15 -22.63 -12.38 -3.02
N LYS A 16 -22.00 -12.81 -4.12
CA LYS A 16 -22.26 -14.08 -4.82
C LYS A 16 -23.75 -14.33 -5.09
N HIS A 17 -24.52 -13.24 -5.20
CA HIS A 17 -25.96 -13.27 -5.40
C HIS A 17 -26.46 -11.96 -6.02
N PHE A 18 -27.10 -12.02 -7.19
CA PHE A 18 -27.56 -10.83 -7.93
C PHE A 18 -28.56 -9.97 -7.14
N GLY A 19 -29.48 -10.59 -6.39
CA GLY A 19 -30.47 -9.86 -5.57
C GLY A 19 -29.81 -9.06 -4.46
N ARG A 20 -28.94 -9.70 -3.65
CA ARG A 20 -28.20 -9.00 -2.58
C ARG A 20 -27.27 -7.90 -3.12
N ALA A 21 -26.63 -8.16 -4.26
CA ALA A 21 -25.80 -7.16 -4.92
C ALA A 21 -26.61 -5.95 -5.39
N ALA A 22 -27.82 -6.17 -5.90
CA ALA A 22 -28.72 -5.10 -6.32
C ALA A 22 -29.17 -4.24 -5.12
N GLU A 23 -29.54 -4.87 -4.00
CA GLU A 23 -29.84 -4.19 -2.74
C GLU A 23 -28.66 -3.35 -2.25
N ALA A 24 -27.44 -3.93 -2.23
CA ALA A 24 -26.23 -3.23 -1.85
C ALA A 24 -25.87 -2.04 -2.77
N CYS A 25 -26.33 -2.09 -4.02
CA CYS A 25 -26.14 -1.00 -4.99
C CYS A 25 -27.35 -0.04 -5.07
N PHE A 26 -28.39 -0.25 -4.26
CA PHE A 26 -29.61 0.56 -4.23
C PHE A 26 -30.34 0.59 -5.60
N VAL A 27 -30.39 -0.54 -6.29
CA VAL A 27 -31.07 -0.70 -7.58
C VAL A 27 -31.93 -1.97 -7.62
N SER A 28 -32.77 -2.08 -8.64
CA SER A 28 -33.53 -3.34 -8.86
C SER A 28 -32.60 -4.42 -9.45
N GLN A 29 -32.86 -5.69 -9.12
CA GLN A 29 -32.08 -6.81 -9.68
C GLN A 29 -32.13 -6.84 -11.23
N PRO A 30 -33.26 -6.59 -11.92
CA PRO A 30 -33.29 -6.49 -13.38
C PRO A 30 -32.34 -5.41 -13.92
N THR A 31 -32.29 -4.22 -13.30
CA THR A 31 -31.42 -3.11 -13.69
C THR A 31 -29.96 -3.53 -13.60
N LEU A 32 -29.55 -4.14 -12.48
CA LEU A 32 -28.19 -4.63 -12.28
C LEU A 32 -27.84 -5.73 -13.28
N SER A 33 -28.72 -6.70 -13.49
CA SER A 33 -28.49 -7.81 -14.42
C SER A 33 -28.37 -7.34 -15.89
N VAL A 34 -29.17 -6.36 -16.32
CA VAL A 34 -29.08 -5.79 -17.67
C VAL A 34 -27.76 -5.04 -17.87
N ALA A 35 -27.34 -4.25 -16.86
CA ALA A 35 -26.08 -3.52 -16.93
C ALA A 35 -24.86 -4.46 -16.99
N ILE A 36 -24.86 -5.55 -16.21
CA ILE A 36 -23.79 -6.56 -16.25
C ILE A 36 -23.77 -7.27 -17.61
N LYS A 37 -24.95 -7.68 -18.11
CA LYS A 37 -25.02 -8.32 -19.43
C LYS A 37 -24.48 -7.40 -20.52
N LYS A 38 -24.83 -6.11 -20.51
CA LYS A 38 -24.31 -5.12 -21.45
C LYS A 38 -22.79 -5.00 -21.37
N LEU A 39 -22.22 -5.02 -20.17
CA LEU A 39 -20.76 -5.01 -19.98
C LEU A 39 -20.10 -6.29 -20.50
N GLU A 40 -20.69 -7.47 -20.23
CA GLU A 40 -20.22 -8.74 -20.78
C GLU A 40 -20.26 -8.74 -22.31
N ASP A 41 -21.34 -8.21 -22.90
CA ASP A 41 -21.49 -8.11 -24.35
C ASP A 41 -20.48 -7.10 -24.97
N GLU A 42 -20.22 -5.98 -24.29
CA GLU A 42 -19.20 -4.99 -24.70
C GLU A 42 -17.77 -5.55 -24.67
N LEU A 43 -17.47 -6.39 -23.66
CA LEU A 43 -16.15 -7.00 -23.48
C LEU A 43 -16.02 -8.34 -24.25
N GLU A 44 -17.09 -8.83 -24.85
CA GLU A 44 -17.17 -10.12 -25.55
C GLU A 44 -16.78 -11.33 -24.69
N ILE A 45 -17.05 -11.26 -23.37
CA ILE A 45 -16.71 -12.31 -22.40
C ILE A 45 -17.85 -12.57 -21.42
N LYS A 46 -17.78 -13.70 -20.70
CA LYS A 46 -18.60 -13.97 -19.52
C LYS A 46 -17.79 -13.73 -18.27
N LEU A 47 -18.32 -12.87 -17.39
CA LEU A 47 -17.74 -12.58 -16.08
C LEU A 47 -18.22 -13.58 -15.03
N PHE A 48 -19.48 -14.02 -15.14
CA PHE A 48 -20.12 -14.87 -14.17
C PHE A 48 -20.65 -16.16 -14.80
N GLU A 49 -20.44 -17.27 -14.11
CA GLU A 49 -21.12 -18.54 -14.35
C GLU A 49 -22.33 -18.64 -13.43
N ARG A 50 -23.47 -19.03 -14.00
CA ARG A 50 -24.71 -19.24 -13.26
C ARG A 50 -24.90 -20.74 -13.08
N ASN A 51 -24.53 -21.26 -11.93
CA ASN A 51 -24.92 -22.59 -11.50
C ASN A 51 -26.23 -22.51 -10.73
N ALA A 52 -26.97 -23.62 -10.64
CA ALA A 52 -28.32 -23.66 -10.05
C ALA A 52 -28.41 -23.14 -8.59
N SER A 53 -27.30 -23.06 -7.86
CA SER A 53 -27.24 -22.66 -6.45
C SER A 53 -26.36 -21.46 -6.14
N GLU A 54 -25.39 -21.12 -7.01
CA GLU A 54 -24.41 -20.04 -6.72
C GLU A 54 -24.00 -19.29 -7.99
N VAL A 55 -23.60 -18.02 -7.79
CA VAL A 55 -22.95 -17.19 -8.80
C VAL A 55 -21.45 -17.26 -8.57
N ALA A 56 -20.73 -17.87 -9.50
CA ALA A 56 -19.27 -17.94 -9.49
C ALA A 56 -18.67 -17.02 -10.55
N LEU A 57 -17.45 -16.54 -10.31
CA LEU A 57 -16.67 -15.83 -11.34
C LEU A 57 -16.02 -16.83 -12.29
N THR A 58 -15.91 -16.46 -13.57
CA THR A 58 -15.00 -17.14 -14.49
C THR A 58 -13.55 -16.75 -14.13
N PRO A 59 -12.53 -17.52 -14.53
CA PRO A 59 -11.13 -17.15 -14.31
C PRO A 59 -10.78 -15.74 -14.84
N LEU A 60 -11.28 -15.39 -16.02
CA LEU A 60 -11.10 -14.06 -16.59
C LEU A 60 -11.94 -13.01 -15.84
N GLY A 61 -13.13 -13.41 -15.34
CA GLY A 61 -14.00 -12.59 -14.50
C GLY A 61 -13.30 -12.16 -13.20
N GLU A 62 -12.53 -13.04 -12.57
CA GLU A 62 -11.76 -12.71 -11.37
C GLU A 62 -10.70 -11.63 -11.63
N GLU A 63 -9.99 -11.73 -12.75
CA GLU A 63 -8.99 -10.73 -13.14
C GLU A 63 -9.64 -9.36 -13.42
N ILE A 64 -10.77 -9.36 -14.14
CA ILE A 64 -11.49 -8.12 -14.47
C ILE A 64 -12.12 -7.49 -13.24
N VAL A 65 -12.69 -8.26 -12.32
CA VAL A 65 -13.25 -7.74 -11.07
C VAL A 65 -12.14 -7.12 -10.21
N ARG A 66 -10.96 -7.73 -10.13
CA ARG A 66 -9.81 -7.18 -9.42
C ARG A 66 -9.36 -5.85 -10.04
N GLN A 67 -9.29 -5.78 -11.36
CA GLN A 67 -8.95 -4.54 -12.07
C GLN A 67 -10.02 -3.46 -11.87
N ALA A 68 -11.31 -3.84 -11.93
CA ALA A 68 -12.43 -2.94 -11.68
C ALA A 68 -12.40 -2.35 -10.26
N GLN A 69 -12.04 -3.14 -9.28
CA GLN A 69 -11.84 -2.68 -7.90
C GLN A 69 -10.79 -1.57 -7.84
N GLY A 70 -9.61 -1.76 -8.45
CA GLY A 70 -8.56 -0.76 -8.51
C GLY A 70 -9.00 0.55 -9.19
N VAL A 71 -9.75 0.47 -10.29
CA VAL A 71 -10.32 1.65 -10.96
C VAL A 71 -11.28 2.41 -10.05
N LEU A 72 -12.13 1.69 -9.31
CA LEU A 72 -13.07 2.31 -8.37
C LEU A 72 -12.36 3.00 -7.20
N GLU A 73 -11.29 2.41 -6.69
CA GLU A 73 -10.45 2.99 -5.65
C GLU A 73 -9.75 4.27 -6.14
N GLN A 74 -9.19 4.24 -7.35
CA GLN A 74 -8.59 5.43 -7.97
C GLN A 74 -9.62 6.53 -8.21
N ALA A 75 -10.82 6.18 -8.68
CA ALA A 75 -11.91 7.14 -8.86
C ALA A 75 -12.39 7.75 -7.53
N ALA A 76 -12.38 6.97 -6.44
CA ALA A 76 -12.66 7.49 -5.10
C ALA A 76 -11.56 8.46 -4.64
N GLY A 77 -10.30 8.19 -4.96
CA GLY A 77 -9.15 9.06 -4.69
C GLY A 77 -9.31 10.48 -5.27
N ILE A 78 -9.93 10.63 -6.44
CA ILE A 78 -10.22 11.95 -7.04
C ILE A 78 -11.06 12.81 -6.09
N LYS A 79 -12.06 12.22 -5.43
CA LYS A 79 -12.92 12.94 -4.47
C LYS A 79 -12.15 13.33 -3.22
N GLU A 80 -11.24 12.49 -2.76
CA GLU A 80 -10.40 12.79 -1.61
C GLU A 80 -9.39 13.90 -1.91
N ILE A 81 -8.79 13.89 -3.11
CA ILE A 81 -7.94 15.01 -3.59
C ILE A 81 -8.72 16.32 -3.59
N ALA A 82 -9.96 16.31 -4.10
CA ALA A 82 -10.82 17.50 -4.11
C ALA A 82 -11.18 18.02 -2.70
N LYS A 83 -11.32 17.10 -1.72
CA LYS A 83 -11.53 17.47 -0.31
C LYS A 83 -10.27 18.07 0.31
N ARG A 84 -9.08 17.48 0.07
CA ARG A 84 -7.79 18.00 0.54
C ARG A 84 -7.49 19.39 0.00
N GLY A 85 -7.97 19.74 -1.20
CA GLY A 85 -7.87 21.10 -1.73
C GLY A 85 -8.57 22.16 -0.89
N LYS A 86 -9.50 21.74 0.01
CA LYS A 86 -10.21 22.63 0.95
C LYS A 86 -9.59 22.61 2.35
N ASP A 87 -9.05 21.49 2.77
CA ASP A 87 -8.35 21.30 4.05
C ASP A 87 -7.26 20.25 3.88
N PRO A 88 -5.97 20.64 3.82
CA PRO A 88 -4.86 19.73 3.62
C PRO A 88 -4.68 18.69 4.76
N LEU A 89 -5.27 18.95 5.94
CA LEU A 89 -5.21 18.05 7.09
C LEU A 89 -6.48 17.20 7.26
N ALA A 90 -7.39 17.22 6.29
CA ALA A 90 -8.59 16.39 6.29
C ALA A 90 -8.46 15.18 5.35
N GLY A 91 -8.99 14.05 5.80
CA GLY A 91 -8.97 12.79 5.07
C GLY A 91 -7.75 11.90 5.35
N PRO A 92 -7.78 10.64 4.95
CA PRO A 92 -6.73 9.67 5.27
C PRO A 92 -5.40 10.02 4.59
N LEU A 93 -4.30 9.87 5.34
CA LEU A 93 -2.93 9.89 4.82
C LEU A 93 -2.39 8.46 4.73
N ARG A 94 -2.09 7.99 3.52
CA ARG A 94 -1.50 6.68 3.29
C ARG A 94 0.02 6.79 3.35
N LEU A 95 0.59 6.31 4.44
CA LEU A 95 2.01 6.41 4.75
C LEU A 95 2.69 5.06 4.64
N GLY A 96 3.68 4.97 3.75
CA GLY A 96 4.60 3.85 3.67
C GLY A 96 5.82 4.05 4.58
N VAL A 97 6.31 2.99 5.22
CA VAL A 97 7.50 3.04 6.07
C VAL A 97 8.33 1.78 5.84
N ILE A 98 9.65 1.89 5.80
CA ILE A 98 10.51 0.70 5.74
C ILE A 98 10.50 -0.06 7.07
N TYR A 99 10.61 -1.39 7.00
CA TYR A 99 10.56 -2.29 8.17
C TYR A 99 11.57 -1.96 9.28
N THR A 100 12.70 -1.35 8.94
CA THR A 100 13.77 -1.04 9.90
C THR A 100 13.48 0.21 10.74
N ILE A 101 12.61 1.10 10.28
CA ILE A 101 12.23 2.35 10.98
C ILE A 101 10.86 2.20 11.63
N GLY A 102 9.92 1.48 10.98
CA GLY A 102 8.54 1.36 11.41
C GLY A 102 8.35 1.05 12.91
N PRO A 103 8.94 -0.02 13.45
CA PRO A 103 8.75 -0.41 14.84
C PRO A 103 9.14 0.65 15.87
N TYR A 104 10.07 1.51 15.53
CA TYR A 104 10.58 2.57 16.43
C TYR A 104 9.83 3.88 16.28
N LEU A 105 9.54 4.27 15.04
CA LEU A 105 8.95 5.58 14.74
C LEU A 105 7.41 5.59 14.83
N LEU A 106 6.76 4.54 14.32
CA LEU A 106 5.30 4.54 14.16
C LEU A 106 4.52 4.68 15.48
N PRO A 107 4.91 4.08 16.62
CA PRO A 107 4.14 4.22 17.84
C PRO A 107 3.98 5.68 18.30
N ASP A 108 5.06 6.46 18.22
CA ASP A 108 5.03 7.87 18.62
C ASP A 108 4.40 8.76 17.56
N LEU A 109 4.67 8.49 16.28
CA LEU A 109 4.05 9.20 15.18
C LEU A 109 2.52 9.09 15.20
N VAL A 110 2.00 7.86 15.37
CA VAL A 110 0.55 7.62 15.43
C VAL A 110 -0.07 8.34 16.62
N ARG A 111 0.55 8.25 17.81
CA ARG A 111 0.07 8.92 19.01
C ARG A 111 -0.01 10.44 18.80
N ARG A 112 1.01 11.03 18.18
CA ARG A 112 1.03 12.46 17.87
C ARG A 112 0.01 12.82 16.82
N ALA A 113 -0.10 12.06 15.74
CA ALA A 113 -1.07 12.33 14.67
C ALA A 113 -2.51 12.33 15.18
N ILE A 114 -2.89 11.36 16.02
CA ILE A 114 -4.22 11.32 16.64
C ILE A 114 -4.50 12.60 17.47
N GLN A 115 -3.50 13.13 18.15
CA GLN A 115 -3.65 14.32 18.99
C GLN A 115 -3.67 15.62 18.18
N THR A 116 -2.84 15.72 17.15
CA THR A 116 -2.62 16.98 16.42
C THR A 116 -3.47 17.11 15.15
N THR A 117 -3.79 16.00 14.51
CA THR A 117 -4.53 15.94 13.25
C THR A 117 -5.61 14.85 13.25
N PRO A 118 -6.60 14.93 14.17
CA PRO A 118 -7.61 13.87 14.34
C PRO A 118 -8.48 13.66 13.09
N GLN A 119 -8.54 14.64 12.20
CA GLN A 119 -9.26 14.57 10.92
C GLN A 119 -8.45 13.89 9.80
N MET A 120 -7.18 13.54 10.05
CA MET A 120 -6.27 12.90 9.10
C MET A 120 -5.82 11.53 9.64
N PRO A 121 -6.67 10.51 9.59
CA PRO A 121 -6.29 9.18 10.03
C PRO A 121 -5.12 8.64 9.19
N LEU A 122 -4.11 8.06 9.84
CA LEU A 122 -2.98 7.42 9.17
C LEU A 122 -3.36 6.01 8.73
N MET A 123 -3.15 5.72 7.44
CA MET A 123 -3.19 4.37 6.89
C MET A 123 -1.75 3.92 6.67
N LEU A 124 -1.27 3.05 7.54
CA LEU A 124 0.14 2.66 7.59
C LEU A 124 0.41 1.40 6.78
N GLN A 125 1.54 1.38 6.09
CA GLN A 125 1.98 0.24 5.32
C GLN A 125 3.51 0.09 5.44
N GLU A 126 3.96 -1.08 5.91
CA GLU A 126 5.38 -1.39 5.98
C GLU A 126 5.78 -2.24 4.78
N ASN A 127 6.89 -1.88 4.13
CA ASN A 127 7.43 -2.64 3.00
C ASN A 127 8.91 -2.32 2.76
N PHE A 128 9.53 -3.00 1.78
CA PHE A 128 10.86 -2.68 1.30
C PHE A 128 10.86 -1.38 0.48
N THR A 129 12.01 -0.69 0.45
CA THR A 129 12.19 0.57 -0.28
C THR A 129 11.69 0.50 -1.72
N VAL A 130 12.08 -0.54 -2.46
CA VAL A 130 11.69 -0.70 -3.88
C VAL A 130 10.17 -0.75 -4.04
N LYS A 131 9.48 -1.49 -3.17
CA LYS A 131 8.01 -1.62 -3.23
C LYS A 131 7.33 -0.31 -2.84
N LEU A 132 7.81 0.39 -1.81
CA LEU A 132 7.27 1.68 -1.41
C LEU A 132 7.43 2.74 -2.51
N LEU A 133 8.56 2.75 -3.22
CA LEU A 133 8.77 3.64 -4.38
C LEU A 133 7.81 3.32 -5.53
N GLU A 134 7.53 2.04 -5.79
CA GLU A 134 6.51 1.63 -6.76
C GLU A 134 5.12 2.13 -6.34
N MET A 135 4.75 1.93 -5.08
CA MET A 135 3.46 2.35 -4.53
C MET A 135 3.26 3.88 -4.54
N LEU A 136 4.33 4.66 -4.36
CA LEU A 136 4.30 6.12 -4.56
C LEU A 136 4.01 6.48 -6.01
N ARG A 137 4.68 5.80 -6.97
CA ARG A 137 4.47 6.05 -8.41
C ARG A 137 3.06 5.69 -8.89
N THR A 138 2.49 4.63 -8.32
CA THR A 138 1.12 4.19 -8.66
C THR A 138 0.03 4.93 -7.88
N GLY A 139 0.42 5.76 -6.90
CA GLY A 139 -0.53 6.47 -6.04
C GLY A 139 -1.24 5.58 -5.01
N GLU A 140 -0.70 4.39 -4.73
CA GLU A 140 -1.20 3.52 -3.67
C GLU A 140 -0.93 4.10 -2.27
N ILE A 141 0.19 4.82 -2.10
CA ILE A 141 0.51 5.60 -0.91
C ILE A 141 0.78 7.06 -1.28
N ASP A 142 0.58 7.97 -0.33
CA ASP A 142 0.73 9.41 -0.52
C ASP A 142 2.14 9.89 -0.20
N CYS A 143 2.81 9.26 0.75
CA CYS A 143 4.20 9.52 1.13
C CYS A 143 4.84 8.27 1.72
N ALA A 144 6.17 8.26 1.79
CA ALA A 144 6.92 7.18 2.43
C ALA A 144 8.10 7.73 3.24
N ILE A 145 8.42 7.06 4.35
CA ILE A 145 9.63 7.27 5.14
C ILE A 145 10.62 6.18 4.76
N LEU A 146 11.73 6.61 4.17
CA LEU A 146 12.77 5.77 3.60
C LEU A 146 14.13 6.16 4.16
N ALA A 147 15.13 5.31 3.97
CA ALA A 147 16.53 5.64 4.25
C ALA A 147 17.30 5.83 2.93
N GLU A 148 18.07 6.89 2.81
CA GLU A 148 19.00 7.09 1.70
C GLU A 148 20.28 6.23 1.88
N PRO A 149 20.95 5.86 0.78
CA PRO A 149 20.68 6.21 -0.61
C PRO A 149 19.64 5.31 -1.29
N PHE A 150 18.90 5.86 -2.23
CA PHE A 150 18.08 5.10 -3.18
C PHE A 150 18.10 5.81 -4.54
N PRO A 151 17.77 5.13 -5.66
CA PRO A 151 17.82 5.73 -6.99
C PRO A 151 16.96 6.98 -7.10
N ASP A 152 17.41 7.99 -7.86
CA ASP A 152 16.59 9.16 -8.20
C ASP A 152 15.29 8.72 -8.86
N THR A 153 14.20 9.15 -8.28
CA THR A 153 12.85 8.73 -8.68
C THR A 153 12.02 9.86 -9.28
N GLY A 154 12.54 11.09 -9.28
CA GLY A 154 11.78 12.30 -9.63
C GLY A 154 10.71 12.66 -8.60
N LEU A 155 10.71 12.03 -7.42
CA LEU A 155 9.80 12.35 -6.31
C LEU A 155 10.39 13.50 -5.47
N ALA A 156 9.51 14.31 -4.90
CA ALA A 156 9.93 15.31 -3.92
C ALA A 156 10.40 14.63 -2.62
N MET A 157 11.53 15.06 -2.09
CA MET A 157 12.11 14.52 -0.87
C MET A 157 12.36 15.63 0.14
N ALA A 158 12.24 15.28 1.42
CA ALA A 158 12.60 16.14 2.55
C ALA A 158 13.38 15.32 3.58
N PRO A 159 14.60 15.74 3.98
CA PRO A 159 15.35 15.07 5.03
C PRO A 159 14.60 15.23 6.37
N LEU A 160 14.54 14.15 7.15
CA LEU A 160 13.87 14.15 8.46
C LEU A 160 14.91 14.18 9.59
N TYR A 161 15.84 13.26 9.60
CA TYR A 161 16.92 13.13 10.61
C TYR A 161 18.01 12.19 10.11
N ASP A 162 19.19 12.27 10.76
CA ASP A 162 20.28 11.32 10.56
C ASP A 162 20.31 10.31 11.69
N GLU A 163 20.50 9.04 11.37
CA GLU A 163 20.55 7.95 12.34
C GLU A 163 21.94 7.29 12.29
N PRO A 164 22.73 7.32 13.39
CA PRO A 164 24.06 6.74 13.41
C PRO A 164 23.99 5.21 13.42
N PHE A 165 24.87 4.56 12.66
CA PHE A 165 25.05 3.12 12.75
C PHE A 165 25.74 2.75 14.07
N MET A 166 25.23 1.70 14.71
CA MET A 166 25.76 1.14 15.94
C MET A 166 26.15 -0.33 15.73
N ALA A 167 27.33 -0.73 16.18
CA ALA A 167 27.73 -2.12 16.21
C ALA A 167 27.38 -2.74 17.57
N ALA A 168 26.54 -3.78 17.57
CA ALA A 168 26.24 -4.58 18.76
C ALA A 168 27.26 -5.72 18.86
N LEU A 169 28.03 -5.73 19.94
CA LEU A 169 29.10 -6.69 20.17
C LEU A 169 28.94 -7.36 21.52
N PRO A 170 29.35 -8.65 21.67
CA PRO A 170 29.53 -9.25 22.98
C PRO A 170 30.52 -8.44 23.81
N SER A 171 30.31 -8.32 25.11
CA SER A 171 31.22 -7.58 26.00
C SER A 171 32.64 -8.14 26.05
N THR A 172 32.81 -9.40 25.65
CA THR A 172 34.10 -10.10 25.55
C THR A 172 34.81 -9.89 24.21
N HIS A 173 34.18 -9.20 23.26
CA HIS A 173 34.76 -8.99 21.93
C HIS A 173 35.94 -8.01 21.97
N ALA A 174 36.99 -8.25 21.15
CA ALA A 174 38.18 -7.41 21.12
C ALA A 174 37.88 -5.94 20.82
N LEU A 175 36.82 -5.66 20.05
CA LEU A 175 36.40 -4.29 19.71
C LEU A 175 35.45 -3.66 20.74
N ALA A 176 35.01 -4.41 21.76
CA ALA A 176 33.98 -3.93 22.70
C ALA A 176 34.42 -2.73 23.57
N SER A 177 35.72 -2.53 23.75
CA SER A 177 36.26 -1.40 24.50
C SER A 177 36.39 -0.10 23.70
N LYS A 178 36.15 -0.15 22.39
CA LYS A 178 36.22 1.02 21.50
C LYS A 178 34.95 1.84 21.53
N SER A 179 35.09 3.14 21.57
CA SER A 179 33.98 4.09 21.42
C SER A 179 33.50 4.25 19.99
N GLN A 180 34.37 3.97 19.02
CA GLN A 180 34.08 3.99 17.59
C GLN A 180 34.77 2.83 16.89
N ILE A 181 34.10 2.24 15.93
CA ILE A 181 34.58 1.11 15.13
C ILE A 181 34.46 1.54 13.65
N SER A 182 35.55 1.41 12.90
CA SER A 182 35.56 1.71 11.47
C SER A 182 35.04 0.55 10.64
N ALA A 183 34.48 0.84 9.45
CA ALA A 183 34.07 -0.19 8.49
C ALA A 183 35.22 -1.16 8.13
N ARG A 184 36.49 -0.67 8.11
CA ARG A 184 37.67 -1.51 7.84
C ARG A 184 37.87 -2.57 8.92
N GLU A 185 37.61 -2.26 10.18
CA GLU A 185 37.73 -3.20 11.29
C GLU A 185 36.60 -4.26 11.26
N LEU A 186 35.43 -3.87 10.78
CA LEU A 186 34.32 -4.80 10.64
C LEU A 186 34.49 -5.78 9.47
N LYS A 187 35.30 -5.45 8.46
CA LYS A 187 35.53 -6.33 7.28
C LYS A 187 36.14 -7.69 7.64
N SER A 188 36.84 -7.78 8.73
CA SER A 188 37.47 -9.03 9.21
C SER A 188 36.57 -9.83 10.14
N GLU A 189 35.41 -9.31 10.51
CA GLU A 189 34.52 -9.91 11.49
C GLU A 189 33.34 -10.64 10.83
N THR A 190 32.80 -11.63 11.52
CA THR A 190 31.55 -12.27 11.10
C THR A 190 30.38 -11.43 11.56
N MET A 191 29.63 -10.87 10.62
CA MET A 191 28.52 -9.98 10.90
C MET A 191 27.17 -10.66 10.67
N LEU A 192 26.22 -10.39 11.53
CA LEU A 192 24.81 -10.71 11.32
C LEU A 192 24.16 -9.52 10.63
N LEU A 193 23.65 -9.75 9.43
CA LEU A 193 22.99 -8.72 8.63
C LEU A 193 21.54 -9.12 8.36
N LEU A 194 20.71 -8.12 8.08
CA LEU A 194 19.34 -8.34 7.62
C LEU A 194 19.33 -9.04 6.25
N GLY A 195 18.22 -9.66 5.92
CA GLY A 195 18.01 -10.33 4.64
C GLY A 195 18.01 -9.37 3.44
N THR A 196 18.04 -9.94 2.25
CA THR A 196 17.98 -9.18 0.99
C THR A 196 16.69 -8.33 0.91
N GLY A 197 16.82 -7.11 0.40
CA GLY A 197 15.72 -6.15 0.25
C GLY A 197 15.65 -5.09 1.36
N HIS A 198 16.37 -5.29 2.47
CA HIS A 198 16.52 -4.25 3.49
C HIS A 198 17.64 -3.29 3.10
N CYS A 199 17.34 -2.01 2.94
CA CYS A 199 18.34 -0.97 2.62
C CYS A 199 19.46 -0.91 3.66
N PHE A 200 19.16 -1.15 4.93
CA PHE A 200 20.17 -1.23 6.01
C PHE A 200 21.30 -2.23 5.69
N ARG A 201 20.96 -3.42 5.14
CA ARG A 201 21.96 -4.39 4.72
C ARG A 201 22.90 -3.84 3.64
N ASP A 202 22.31 -3.18 2.65
CA ASP A 202 23.05 -2.68 1.50
C ASP A 202 23.98 -1.54 1.93
N HIS A 203 23.53 -0.64 2.82
CA HIS A 203 24.38 0.42 3.42
C HIS A 203 25.56 -0.11 4.24
N VAL A 204 25.41 -1.27 4.89
CA VAL A 204 26.51 -1.85 5.68
C VAL A 204 27.54 -2.56 4.79
N LEU A 205 27.14 -3.00 3.59
CA LEU A 205 28.00 -3.72 2.64
C LEU A 205 28.79 -2.79 1.71
N GLU A 206 28.40 -1.53 1.57
CA GLU A 206 29.14 -0.49 0.83
C GLU A 206 30.34 0.03 1.64
#